data_3fb906e4d8728462724fb2ecd85c74a4
#
_entry.id   3fb906e4d8728462724fb2ecd85c74a4
#
_cell.length_a   1.000
_cell.length_b   1.000
_cell.length_c   1.000
_cell.angle_alpha   90.00
_cell.angle_beta   90.00
_cell.angle_gamma   90.00
#
_symmetry.space_group_name_H-M   'P 1'
#
loop_
_entity.id
_entity.type
_entity.pdbx_description
1 polymer ?
#
loop_
_entity_poly.entity_id
_entity_poly.type
_entity_poly.pdbx_seq_one_letter_code
_entity_poly.pdbx_strand_id
1 'polypeptide(L)'
;MRIGIIGNGFVGSAVNNGFSSHPKFQNSIKIYDKNPSLSKNTLEETVTESDFLFLSLPTPSNRNGSINLDIINSSLSEINRFNNSKNIILIRSTIIPGTTDNLCKKYPKLNLVFNPEFLTEKNAKSDFINQSRIILGGPNRLTEKVYELYNIRFPNVPIISTNYRTAELIKYMNNCFLATKVSFMNEMKLISDEIDANWDDALEGFKLDERVGHSHNDVPGHDGKLGFGGSCFPKDVSALLYFSEKIGINLNTLSGAWNTNLEVRSEKDWEKLVGRAIVESKD
;
A
#
# COMPACT_ATOMS: atom_id res chain seq x y z
N MET A 1 -8.57 5.75 -23.49
CA MET A 1 -8.24 5.82 -22.04
C MET A 1 -6.74 6.09 -21.94
N ARG A 2 -6.37 7.23 -21.42
CA ARG A 2 -4.97 7.67 -21.27
C ARG A 2 -4.63 7.62 -19.79
N ILE A 3 -3.45 7.14 -19.45
CA ILE A 3 -3.01 6.90 -18.08
C ILE A 3 -1.88 7.86 -17.74
N GLY A 4 -1.99 8.53 -16.59
CA GLY A 4 -0.91 9.28 -15.97
C GLY A 4 -0.45 8.58 -14.69
N ILE A 5 0.85 8.58 -14.47
CA ILE A 5 1.46 8.03 -13.24
C ILE A 5 2.21 9.18 -12.57
N ILE A 6 1.85 9.43 -11.32
CA ILE A 6 2.49 10.43 -10.46
C ILE A 6 3.15 9.70 -9.30
N GLY A 7 4.49 9.74 -9.28
CA GLY A 7 5.33 8.90 -8.44
C GLY A 7 5.68 7.57 -9.13
N ASN A 8 6.92 7.46 -9.66
CA ASN A 8 7.40 6.30 -10.42
C ASN A 8 8.36 5.43 -9.58
N GLY A 9 8.09 5.31 -8.28
CA GLY A 9 8.75 4.35 -7.40
C GLY A 9 8.32 2.91 -7.69
N PHE A 10 8.46 1.98 -6.74
CA PHE A 10 8.13 0.57 -6.98
C PHE A 10 6.65 0.36 -7.33
N VAL A 11 5.71 1.07 -6.70
CA VAL A 11 4.27 0.98 -7.02
C VAL A 11 3.96 1.58 -8.39
N GLY A 12 4.40 2.82 -8.66
CA GLY A 12 4.14 3.48 -9.94
C GLY A 12 4.77 2.75 -11.13
N SER A 13 5.98 2.23 -10.96
CA SER A 13 6.64 1.42 -12.00
C SER A 13 5.93 0.09 -12.26
N ALA A 14 5.32 -0.52 -11.23
CA ALA A 14 4.50 -1.71 -11.38
C ALA A 14 3.21 -1.42 -12.19
N VAL A 15 2.54 -0.29 -11.89
CA VAL A 15 1.39 0.19 -12.67
C VAL A 15 1.78 0.42 -14.13
N ASN A 16 2.90 1.15 -14.36
CA ASN A 16 3.41 1.37 -15.71
C ASN A 16 3.65 0.04 -16.46
N ASN A 17 4.39 -0.89 -15.84
CA ASN A 17 4.68 -2.19 -16.44
C ASN A 17 3.40 -2.97 -16.74
N GLY A 18 2.45 -2.98 -15.80
CA GLY A 18 1.21 -3.72 -15.93
C GLY A 18 0.31 -3.23 -17.06
N PHE A 19 0.17 -1.92 -17.22
CA PHE A 19 -0.65 -1.35 -18.29
C PHE A 19 0.09 -1.29 -19.63
N SER A 20 1.38 -0.91 -19.67
CA SER A 20 2.14 -0.79 -20.92
C SER A 20 2.33 -2.14 -21.64
N SER A 21 2.24 -3.25 -20.93
CA SER A 21 2.27 -4.59 -21.53
C SER A 21 0.99 -4.97 -22.30
N HIS A 22 -0.07 -4.15 -22.22
CA HIS A 22 -1.31 -4.39 -22.95
C HIS A 22 -1.41 -3.43 -24.15
N PRO A 23 -1.70 -3.92 -25.40
CA PRO A 23 -1.68 -3.13 -26.63
C PRO A 23 -2.49 -1.84 -26.57
N LYS A 24 -3.64 -1.86 -25.89
CA LYS A 24 -4.52 -0.68 -25.77
C LYS A 24 -3.89 0.49 -25.00
N PHE A 25 -2.91 0.24 -24.15
CA PHE A 25 -2.31 1.25 -23.27
C PHE A 25 -0.84 1.54 -23.60
N GLN A 26 -0.19 0.76 -24.45
CA GLN A 26 1.24 0.78 -24.71
C GLN A 26 1.80 2.19 -25.00
N ASN A 27 1.07 3.03 -25.72
CA ASN A 27 1.49 4.38 -26.13
C ASN A 27 0.68 5.50 -25.45
N SER A 28 -0.06 5.21 -24.40
CA SER A 28 -1.00 6.14 -23.76
C SER A 28 -0.65 6.45 -22.30
N ILE A 29 0.60 6.21 -21.88
CA ILE A 29 1.05 6.40 -20.50
C ILE A 29 2.00 7.59 -20.41
N LYS A 30 1.63 8.55 -19.54
CA LYS A 30 2.47 9.67 -19.13
C LYS A 30 3.02 9.40 -17.72
N ILE A 31 4.27 9.79 -17.46
CA ILE A 31 4.93 9.50 -16.19
C ILE A 31 5.60 10.78 -15.67
N TYR A 32 5.18 11.19 -14.50
CA TYR A 32 5.82 12.25 -13.74
C TYR A 32 6.33 11.73 -12.38
N ASP A 33 7.54 12.11 -12.05
CA ASP A 33 8.13 11.92 -10.73
C ASP A 33 8.87 13.18 -10.31
N LYS A 34 8.92 13.48 -9.02
CA LYS A 34 9.71 14.60 -8.49
C LYS A 34 11.21 14.41 -8.75
N ASN A 35 11.69 13.17 -8.80
CA ASN A 35 13.03 12.84 -9.25
C ASN A 35 13.07 12.87 -10.79
N PRO A 36 13.81 13.81 -11.43
CA PRO A 36 13.87 13.93 -12.88
C PRO A 36 14.33 12.66 -13.58
N SER A 37 15.18 11.83 -12.94
CA SER A 37 15.66 10.58 -13.54
C SER A 37 14.57 9.51 -13.69
N LEU A 38 13.47 9.63 -12.95
CA LEU A 38 12.31 8.73 -12.98
C LEU A 38 11.13 9.31 -13.76
N SER A 39 11.22 10.58 -14.17
CA SER A 39 10.18 11.30 -14.90
C SER A 39 10.39 11.20 -16.40
N LYS A 40 9.31 11.16 -17.17
CA LYS A 40 9.33 11.20 -18.63
C LYS A 40 8.57 12.40 -19.18
N ASN A 41 7.69 12.98 -18.40
CA ASN A 41 6.80 14.07 -18.73
C ASN A 41 6.78 15.11 -17.63
N THR A 42 6.31 16.31 -17.91
CA THR A 42 6.00 17.30 -16.87
C THR A 42 4.75 16.90 -16.09
N LEU A 43 4.55 17.49 -14.90
CA LEU A 43 3.31 17.28 -14.13
C LEU A 43 2.10 17.79 -14.93
N GLU A 44 2.21 18.95 -15.56
CA GLU A 44 1.15 19.55 -16.36
C GLU A 44 0.71 18.63 -17.50
N GLU A 45 1.65 18.13 -18.33
CA GLU A 45 1.35 17.16 -19.39
C GLU A 45 0.70 15.90 -18.85
N THR A 46 1.24 15.37 -17.72
CA THR A 46 0.71 14.14 -17.10
C THR A 46 -0.72 14.35 -16.64
N VAL A 47 -1.05 15.49 -16.06
CA VAL A 47 -2.40 15.79 -15.57
C VAL A 47 -3.35 16.10 -16.73
N THR A 48 -2.96 16.99 -17.66
CA THR A 48 -3.88 17.48 -18.71
C THR A 48 -4.16 16.46 -19.81
N GLU A 49 -3.21 15.55 -20.07
CA GLU A 49 -3.33 14.57 -21.15
C GLU A 49 -3.79 13.18 -20.69
N SER A 50 -4.14 12.99 -19.41
CA SER A 50 -4.57 11.70 -18.89
C SER A 50 -6.05 11.71 -18.48
N ASP A 51 -6.71 10.57 -18.63
CA ASP A 51 -8.07 10.35 -18.16
C ASP A 51 -8.08 9.76 -16.73
N PHE A 52 -7.05 8.95 -16.41
CA PHE A 52 -6.83 8.31 -15.11
C PHE A 52 -5.43 8.62 -14.60
N LEU A 53 -5.32 9.13 -13.37
CA LEU A 53 -4.06 9.47 -12.72
C LEU A 53 -3.79 8.53 -11.54
N PHE A 54 -2.77 7.71 -11.64
CA PHE A 54 -2.32 6.84 -10.55
C PHE A 54 -1.35 7.61 -9.65
N LEU A 55 -1.80 7.95 -8.44
CA LEU A 55 -1.03 8.67 -7.44
C LEU A 55 -0.34 7.68 -6.49
N SER A 56 0.95 7.43 -6.71
CA SER A 56 1.75 6.41 -6.01
C SER A 56 2.88 7.05 -5.22
N LEU A 57 2.54 7.78 -4.17
CA LEU A 57 3.46 8.60 -3.38
C LEU A 57 3.73 7.99 -2.00
N PRO A 58 4.91 8.23 -1.41
CA PRO A 58 5.18 7.77 -0.06
C PRO A 58 4.31 8.50 0.98
N THR A 59 3.92 7.75 2.01
CA THR A 59 3.19 8.24 3.18
C THR A 59 3.92 7.76 4.44
N PRO A 60 5.08 8.36 4.77
CA PRO A 60 5.87 7.93 5.91
C PRO A 60 5.16 8.16 7.25
N SER A 61 5.54 7.40 8.28
CA SER A 61 5.06 7.64 9.64
C SER A 61 5.78 8.78 10.31
N ASN A 62 5.04 9.60 11.04
CA ASN A 62 5.58 10.50 12.04
C ASN A 62 6.10 9.69 13.26
N ARG A 63 6.90 10.33 14.14
CA ARG A 63 7.45 9.68 15.35
C ARG A 63 6.38 9.10 16.29
N ASN A 64 5.19 9.66 16.29
CA ASN A 64 4.06 9.18 17.10
C ASN A 64 3.23 8.06 16.42
N GLY A 65 3.70 7.54 15.30
CA GLY A 65 3.00 6.51 14.53
C GLY A 65 1.96 7.03 13.53
N SER A 66 1.53 8.30 13.59
CA SER A 66 0.57 8.83 12.62
C SER A 66 1.15 8.89 11.21
N ILE A 67 0.30 8.77 10.19
CA ILE A 67 0.70 8.92 8.79
C ILE A 67 0.91 10.39 8.45
N ASN A 68 2.05 10.72 7.83
CA ASN A 68 2.29 12.04 7.26
C ASN A 68 1.67 12.13 5.87
N LEU A 69 0.81 13.12 5.67
CA LEU A 69 0.07 13.36 4.43
C LEU A 69 0.58 14.57 3.64
N ASP A 70 1.71 15.17 4.02
CA ASP A 70 2.20 16.41 3.39
C ASP A 70 2.50 16.22 1.92
N ILE A 71 3.11 15.09 1.55
CA ILE A 71 3.44 14.76 0.15
C ILE A 71 2.15 14.61 -0.68
N ILE A 72 1.15 13.89 -0.15
CA ILE A 72 -0.15 13.72 -0.80
C ILE A 72 -0.84 15.07 -0.97
N ASN A 73 -0.90 15.88 0.09
CA ASN A 73 -1.54 17.19 0.06
C ASN A 73 -0.86 18.15 -0.91
N SER A 74 0.48 18.22 -0.91
CA SER A 74 1.23 19.04 -1.86
C SER A 74 0.94 18.63 -3.29
N SER A 75 1.04 17.32 -3.59
CA SER A 75 0.78 16.80 -4.93
C SER A 75 -0.65 17.03 -5.39
N LEU A 76 -1.65 16.82 -4.54
CA LEU A 76 -3.06 17.11 -4.89
C LEU A 76 -3.30 18.61 -5.11
N SER A 77 -2.61 19.48 -4.36
CA SER A 77 -2.66 20.93 -4.58
C SER A 77 -2.11 21.32 -5.94
N GLU A 78 -0.96 20.74 -6.34
CA GLU A 78 -0.36 20.98 -7.65
C GLU A 78 -1.23 20.42 -8.79
N ILE A 79 -1.72 19.18 -8.65
CA ILE A 79 -2.65 18.57 -9.61
C ILE A 79 -3.90 19.44 -9.79
N ASN A 80 -4.45 19.98 -8.70
CA ASN A 80 -5.65 20.81 -8.74
C ASN A 80 -5.47 22.10 -9.56
N ARG A 81 -4.24 22.60 -9.74
CA ARG A 81 -3.93 23.77 -10.58
C ARG A 81 -4.09 23.48 -12.08
N PHE A 82 -3.78 22.25 -12.52
CA PHE A 82 -3.85 21.80 -13.90
C PHE A 82 -5.11 21.01 -14.22
N ASN A 83 -5.89 20.66 -13.18
CA ASN A 83 -7.03 19.75 -13.30
C ASN A 83 -8.16 20.38 -14.13
N ASN A 84 -8.64 19.64 -15.12
CA ASN A 84 -9.78 20.00 -15.97
C ASN A 84 -11.11 19.41 -15.47
N SER A 85 -11.16 18.87 -14.26
CA SER A 85 -12.32 18.18 -13.63
C SER A 85 -12.81 16.92 -14.37
N LYS A 86 -12.05 16.41 -15.33
CA LYS A 86 -12.40 15.21 -16.12
C LYS A 86 -11.63 13.97 -15.69
N ASN A 87 -10.41 14.16 -15.17
CA ASN A 87 -9.57 13.05 -14.72
C ASN A 87 -10.13 12.40 -13.46
N ILE A 88 -9.86 11.11 -13.32
CA ILE A 88 -10.06 10.37 -12.08
C ILE A 88 -8.69 10.08 -11.47
N ILE A 89 -8.49 10.49 -10.22
CA ILE A 89 -7.24 10.31 -9.50
C ILE A 89 -7.38 9.09 -8.60
N LEU A 90 -6.57 8.06 -8.86
CA LEU A 90 -6.52 6.83 -8.09
C LEU A 90 -5.43 6.96 -7.03
N ILE A 91 -5.81 7.12 -5.77
CA ILE A 91 -4.88 7.17 -4.64
C ILE A 91 -4.47 5.73 -4.30
N ARG A 92 -3.19 5.44 -4.50
CA ARG A 92 -2.60 4.11 -4.21
C ARG A 92 -1.84 4.05 -2.90
N SER A 93 -1.47 5.22 -2.40
CA SER A 93 -0.74 5.37 -1.14
C SER A 93 -1.58 4.91 0.04
N THR A 94 -0.98 4.23 1.01
CA THR A 94 -1.67 3.80 2.23
C THR A 94 -2.00 5.02 3.09
N ILE A 95 -3.26 5.18 3.40
CA ILE A 95 -3.81 6.30 4.20
C ILE A 95 -4.88 5.78 5.17
N ILE A 96 -5.01 6.42 6.32
CA ILE A 96 -5.92 6.03 7.41
C ILE A 96 -7.40 6.17 6.98
N PRO A 97 -8.30 5.25 7.42
CA PRO A 97 -9.72 5.32 7.12
C PRO A 97 -10.34 6.69 7.42
N GLY A 98 -11.03 7.26 6.39
CA GLY A 98 -11.62 8.60 6.42
C GLY A 98 -10.73 9.69 5.81
N THR A 99 -9.48 9.38 5.43
CA THR A 99 -8.57 10.36 4.81
C THR A 99 -9.09 10.82 3.46
N THR A 100 -9.53 9.91 2.58
CA THR A 100 -10.05 10.30 1.25
C THR A 100 -11.29 11.15 1.36
N ASP A 101 -12.20 10.90 2.32
CA ASP A 101 -13.35 11.78 2.60
C ASP A 101 -12.89 13.22 2.90
N ASN A 102 -11.83 13.37 3.69
CA ASN A 102 -11.29 14.69 4.05
C ASN A 102 -10.59 15.36 2.85
N LEU A 103 -9.89 14.59 2.04
CA LEU A 103 -9.28 15.08 0.80
C LEU A 103 -10.34 15.55 -0.21
N CYS A 104 -11.48 14.84 -0.34
CA CYS A 104 -12.60 15.27 -1.17
C CYS A 104 -13.20 16.61 -0.71
N LYS A 105 -13.31 16.81 0.60
CA LYS A 105 -13.77 18.12 1.15
C LYS A 105 -12.78 19.23 0.87
N LYS A 106 -11.48 18.95 0.99
CA LYS A 106 -10.41 19.93 0.77
C LYS A 106 -10.22 20.26 -0.72
N TYR A 107 -10.43 19.29 -1.61
CA TYR A 107 -10.26 19.43 -3.05
C TYR A 107 -11.55 19.03 -3.82
N PRO A 108 -12.64 19.82 -3.70
CA PRO A 108 -13.96 19.43 -4.22
C PRO A 108 -14.05 19.33 -5.75
N LYS A 109 -13.05 19.86 -6.46
CA LYS A 109 -12.96 19.76 -7.93
C LYS A 109 -12.26 18.50 -8.42
N LEU A 110 -11.61 17.74 -7.53
CA LEU A 110 -10.91 16.52 -7.88
C LEU A 110 -11.83 15.31 -7.77
N ASN A 111 -11.79 14.44 -8.76
CA ASN A 111 -12.49 13.15 -8.72
C ASN A 111 -11.55 12.10 -8.13
N LEU A 112 -11.64 11.83 -6.84
CA LEU A 112 -10.77 10.89 -6.14
C LEU A 112 -11.41 9.50 -6.12
N VAL A 113 -10.60 8.46 -6.28
CA VAL A 113 -10.91 7.05 -6.00
C VAL A 113 -9.75 6.49 -5.18
N PHE A 114 -10.04 5.85 -4.06
CA PHE A 114 -9.03 5.11 -3.33
C PHE A 114 -8.86 3.73 -3.95
N ASN A 115 -7.65 3.40 -4.36
CA ASN A 115 -7.32 2.15 -5.02
C ASN A 115 -6.05 1.57 -4.41
N PRO A 116 -6.15 0.88 -3.26
CA PRO A 116 -4.99 0.33 -2.56
C PRO A 116 -4.23 -0.68 -3.41
N GLU A 117 -2.95 -0.84 -3.09
CA GLU A 117 -2.07 -1.86 -3.64
C GLU A 117 -1.79 -2.93 -2.58
N PHE A 118 -1.45 -4.14 -3.03
CA PHE A 118 -1.10 -5.28 -2.19
C PHE A 118 0.20 -5.94 -2.69
N LEU A 119 1.13 -5.10 -3.14
CA LEU A 119 2.37 -5.52 -3.77
C LEU A 119 3.46 -5.74 -2.71
N THR A 120 4.31 -6.72 -2.96
CA THR A 120 5.57 -6.85 -2.25
C THR A 120 6.65 -6.02 -2.97
N GLU A 121 7.53 -5.37 -2.24
CA GLU A 121 8.54 -4.49 -2.84
C GLU A 121 9.43 -5.25 -3.83
N LYS A 122 9.82 -6.50 -3.47
CA LYS A 122 10.68 -7.36 -4.28
C LYS A 122 10.03 -7.78 -5.60
N ASN A 123 8.72 -8.06 -5.61
CA ASN A 123 8.03 -8.64 -6.75
C ASN A 123 6.94 -7.72 -7.32
N ALA A 124 6.98 -6.41 -7.04
CA ALA A 124 5.90 -5.48 -7.33
C ALA A 124 5.32 -5.56 -8.75
N LYS A 125 6.17 -5.73 -9.77
CA LYS A 125 5.73 -5.85 -11.18
C LYS A 125 4.96 -7.15 -11.42
N SER A 126 5.46 -8.27 -10.91
CA SER A 126 4.81 -9.57 -11.00
C SER A 126 3.51 -9.59 -10.21
N ASP A 127 3.53 -9.05 -8.99
CA ASP A 127 2.36 -9.00 -8.10
C ASP A 127 1.24 -8.15 -8.71
N PHE A 128 1.58 -7.05 -9.41
CA PHE A 128 0.59 -6.22 -10.09
C PHE A 128 -0.07 -6.95 -11.27
N ILE A 129 0.70 -7.74 -12.01
CA ILE A 129 0.16 -8.52 -13.14
C ILE A 129 -0.71 -9.68 -12.64
N ASN A 130 -0.30 -10.34 -11.56
CA ASN A 130 -0.94 -11.53 -11.00
C ASN A 130 -1.82 -11.20 -9.78
N GLN A 131 -2.29 -9.95 -9.66
CA GLN A 131 -3.09 -9.54 -8.52
C GLN A 131 -4.39 -10.36 -8.39
N SER A 132 -4.68 -10.80 -7.18
CA SER A 132 -5.83 -11.66 -6.89
C SER A 132 -7.16 -10.90 -6.82
N ARG A 133 -7.10 -9.58 -6.65
CA ARG A 133 -8.25 -8.70 -6.52
C ARG A 133 -7.88 -7.24 -6.74
N ILE A 134 -8.87 -6.43 -7.08
CA ILE A 134 -8.76 -4.97 -7.18
C ILE A 134 -9.83 -4.37 -6.26
N ILE A 135 -9.45 -3.40 -5.44
CA ILE A 135 -10.35 -2.68 -4.53
C ILE A 135 -10.49 -1.23 -5.02
N LEU A 136 -11.73 -0.78 -5.13
CA LEU A 136 -12.06 0.59 -5.54
C LEU A 136 -12.95 1.23 -4.48
N GLY A 137 -12.45 2.27 -3.83
CA GLY A 137 -13.18 3.06 -2.85
C GLY A 137 -13.63 4.38 -3.44
N GLY A 138 -14.94 4.64 -3.45
CA GLY A 138 -15.48 5.91 -3.93
C GLY A 138 -16.93 5.87 -4.36
N PRO A 139 -17.45 6.98 -4.87
CA PRO A 139 -18.82 7.01 -5.41
C PRO A 139 -18.93 6.20 -6.71
N ASN A 140 -20.05 5.50 -6.91
CA ASN A 140 -20.28 4.57 -8.04
C ASN A 140 -19.95 5.21 -9.39
N ARG A 141 -20.35 6.47 -9.62
CA ARG A 141 -20.06 7.20 -10.87
C ARG A 141 -18.57 7.28 -11.23
N LEU A 142 -17.67 7.16 -10.26
CA LEU A 142 -16.22 7.16 -10.48
C LEU A 142 -15.67 5.72 -10.52
N THR A 143 -16.09 4.87 -9.58
CA THR A 143 -15.60 3.49 -9.50
C THR A 143 -16.01 2.65 -10.71
N GLU A 144 -17.17 2.90 -11.32
CA GLU A 144 -17.59 2.24 -12.57
C GLU A 144 -16.62 2.54 -13.73
N LYS A 145 -16.17 3.78 -13.89
CA LYS A 145 -15.19 4.14 -14.92
C LYS A 145 -13.82 3.51 -14.67
N VAL A 146 -13.41 3.42 -13.40
CA VAL A 146 -12.17 2.74 -13.02
C VAL A 146 -12.31 1.22 -13.18
N TYR A 147 -13.49 0.66 -12.89
CA TYR A 147 -13.81 -0.73 -13.18
C TYR A 147 -13.60 -1.05 -14.66
N GLU A 148 -14.13 -0.25 -15.57
CA GLU A 148 -13.93 -0.43 -17.02
C GLU A 148 -12.45 -0.41 -17.41
N LEU A 149 -11.65 0.52 -16.85
CA LEU A 149 -10.21 0.57 -17.08
C LEU A 149 -9.53 -0.74 -16.69
N TYR A 150 -9.81 -1.21 -15.47
CA TYR A 150 -9.19 -2.43 -14.97
C TYR A 150 -9.71 -3.69 -15.67
N ASN A 151 -10.99 -3.76 -15.97
CA ASN A 151 -11.60 -4.90 -16.66
C ASN A 151 -11.03 -5.12 -18.05
N ILE A 152 -10.64 -4.06 -18.75
CA ILE A 152 -9.92 -4.17 -20.04
C ILE A 152 -8.58 -4.86 -19.85
N ARG A 153 -7.84 -4.53 -18.78
CA ARG A 153 -6.49 -5.05 -18.55
C ARG A 153 -6.49 -6.39 -17.83
N PHE A 154 -7.44 -6.60 -16.94
CA PHE A 154 -7.54 -7.74 -16.02
C PHE A 154 -8.96 -8.31 -15.99
N PRO A 155 -9.48 -8.86 -17.11
CA PRO A 155 -10.90 -9.25 -17.23
C PRO A 155 -11.33 -10.34 -16.25
N ASN A 156 -10.38 -11.15 -15.75
CA ASN A 156 -10.66 -12.28 -14.85
C ASN A 156 -10.32 -11.98 -13.38
N VAL A 157 -9.89 -10.76 -13.06
CA VAL A 157 -9.57 -10.39 -11.68
C VAL A 157 -10.81 -9.80 -11.00
N PRO A 158 -11.25 -10.33 -9.86
CA PRO A 158 -12.37 -9.76 -9.10
C PRO A 158 -12.12 -8.29 -8.73
N ILE A 159 -13.09 -7.43 -9.02
CA ILE A 159 -13.05 -6.00 -8.69
C ILE A 159 -14.16 -5.72 -7.69
N ILE A 160 -13.79 -5.21 -6.51
CA ILE A 160 -14.70 -4.86 -5.43
C ILE A 160 -14.81 -3.34 -5.35
N SER A 161 -15.98 -2.80 -5.65
CA SER A 161 -16.29 -1.37 -5.47
C SER A 161 -17.02 -1.16 -4.14
N THR A 162 -16.56 -0.18 -3.36
CA THR A 162 -17.11 0.13 -2.04
C THR A 162 -16.90 1.62 -1.70
N ASN A 163 -17.28 2.08 -0.50
CA ASN A 163 -16.97 3.43 -0.07
C ASN A 163 -15.48 3.60 0.31
N TYR A 164 -15.05 4.86 0.45
CA TYR A 164 -13.65 5.20 0.77
C TYR A 164 -13.15 4.50 2.04
N ARG A 165 -13.86 4.65 3.16
CA ARG A 165 -13.44 4.13 4.47
C ARG A 165 -13.29 2.62 4.48
N THR A 166 -14.21 1.92 3.82
CA THR A 166 -14.14 0.46 3.70
C THR A 166 -12.92 0.03 2.89
N ALA A 167 -12.66 0.69 1.76
CA ALA A 167 -11.49 0.38 0.94
C ALA A 167 -10.17 0.68 1.68
N GLU A 168 -10.09 1.80 2.40
CA GLU A 168 -8.95 2.18 3.24
C GLU A 168 -8.75 1.15 4.37
N LEU A 169 -9.83 0.70 5.02
CA LEU A 169 -9.78 -0.32 6.06
C LEU A 169 -9.27 -1.66 5.53
N ILE A 170 -9.72 -2.10 4.34
CA ILE A 170 -9.27 -3.36 3.70
C ILE A 170 -7.74 -3.38 3.56
N LYS A 171 -7.10 -2.26 3.21
CA LYS A 171 -5.64 -2.18 3.12
C LYS A 171 -4.97 -2.49 4.47
N TYR A 172 -5.46 -1.86 5.55
CA TYR A 172 -4.92 -2.09 6.89
C TYR A 172 -5.22 -3.51 7.40
N MET A 173 -6.42 -4.03 7.16
CA MET A 173 -6.77 -5.41 7.52
C MET A 173 -5.76 -6.40 6.93
N ASN A 174 -5.45 -6.25 5.63
CA ASN A 174 -4.49 -7.14 4.97
C ASN A 174 -3.09 -7.04 5.58
N ASN A 175 -2.53 -5.83 5.65
CA ASN A 175 -1.15 -5.65 6.08
C ASN A 175 -0.95 -5.96 7.56
N CYS A 176 -1.87 -5.53 8.43
CA CYS A 176 -1.79 -5.78 9.86
C CYS A 176 -2.05 -7.26 10.21
N PHE A 177 -2.95 -7.95 9.48
CA PHE A 177 -3.13 -9.40 9.63
C PHE A 177 -1.85 -10.15 9.29
N LEU A 178 -1.20 -9.84 8.16
CA LEU A 178 0.04 -10.49 7.76
C LEU A 178 1.19 -10.18 8.73
N ALA A 179 1.29 -8.95 9.23
CA ALA A 179 2.24 -8.59 10.27
C ALA A 179 2.03 -9.37 11.57
N THR A 180 0.76 -9.50 12.02
CA THR A 180 0.40 -10.32 13.19
C THR A 180 0.78 -11.78 12.99
N LYS A 181 0.55 -12.32 11.79
CA LYS A 181 0.94 -13.68 11.46
C LYS A 181 2.45 -13.89 11.56
N VAL A 182 3.26 -12.94 11.04
CA VAL A 182 4.72 -13.01 11.18
C VAL A 182 5.13 -13.02 12.65
N SER A 183 4.56 -12.16 13.51
CA SER A 183 4.86 -12.16 14.95
C SER A 183 4.50 -13.47 15.60
N PHE A 184 3.30 -14.00 15.34
CA PHE A 184 2.87 -15.31 15.85
C PHE A 184 3.84 -16.44 15.45
N MET A 185 4.27 -16.48 14.18
CA MET A 185 5.24 -17.49 13.73
C MET A 185 6.59 -17.36 14.41
N ASN A 186 7.04 -16.12 14.71
CA ASN A 186 8.26 -15.91 15.49
C ASN A 186 8.12 -16.41 16.95
N GLU A 187 6.98 -16.17 17.60
CA GLU A 187 6.70 -16.71 18.95
C GLU A 187 6.73 -18.25 18.95
N MET A 188 6.12 -18.90 17.95
CA MET A 188 6.15 -20.35 17.81
C MET A 188 7.56 -20.88 17.57
N LYS A 189 8.39 -20.15 16.80
CA LYS A 189 9.80 -20.50 16.61
C LYS A 189 10.58 -20.44 17.91
N LEU A 190 10.38 -19.38 18.72
CA LEU A 190 11.03 -19.27 20.04
C LEU A 190 10.67 -20.45 20.97
N ILE A 191 9.39 -20.86 20.98
CA ILE A 191 8.96 -22.05 21.74
C ILE A 191 9.63 -23.30 21.18
N SER A 192 9.64 -23.48 19.86
CA SER A 192 10.27 -24.63 19.20
C SER A 192 11.74 -24.77 19.59
N ASP A 193 12.47 -23.66 19.64
CA ASP A 193 13.88 -23.64 20.01
C ASP A 193 14.10 -24.00 21.48
N GLU A 194 13.25 -23.52 22.40
CA GLU A 194 13.35 -23.75 23.82
C GLU A 194 13.08 -25.23 24.20
N ILE A 195 12.20 -25.90 23.45
CA ILE A 195 11.84 -27.30 23.73
C ILE A 195 12.57 -28.31 22.82
N ASP A 196 13.57 -27.89 22.06
CA ASP A 196 14.31 -28.72 21.08
C ASP A 196 13.39 -29.41 20.05
N ALA A 197 12.28 -28.78 19.65
CA ALA A 197 11.42 -29.31 18.61
C ALA A 197 12.01 -29.04 17.21
N ASN A 198 11.74 -29.94 16.26
CA ASN A 198 12.14 -29.74 14.87
C ASN A 198 11.22 -28.68 14.22
N TRP A 199 11.75 -27.48 14.03
CA TRP A 199 11.01 -26.37 13.44
C TRP A 199 10.54 -26.63 12.01
N ASP A 200 11.37 -27.29 11.18
CA ASP A 200 11.05 -27.52 9.79
C ASP A 200 9.88 -28.50 9.65
N ASP A 201 9.86 -29.57 10.44
CA ASP A 201 8.75 -30.51 10.49
C ASP A 201 7.47 -29.86 11.03
N ALA A 202 7.60 -29.03 12.08
CA ALA A 202 6.47 -28.29 12.65
C ALA A 202 5.86 -27.31 11.64
N LEU A 203 6.72 -26.57 10.93
CA LEU A 203 6.31 -25.62 9.90
C LEU A 203 5.67 -26.32 8.70
N GLU A 204 6.23 -27.45 8.25
CA GLU A 204 5.65 -28.25 7.18
C GLU A 204 4.27 -28.77 7.57
N GLY A 205 4.13 -29.38 8.74
CA GLY A 205 2.85 -29.85 9.26
C GLY A 205 1.80 -28.72 9.39
N PHE A 206 2.23 -27.55 9.86
CA PHE A 206 1.35 -26.38 9.96
C PHE A 206 0.87 -25.87 8.58
N LYS A 207 1.76 -25.83 7.57
CA LYS A 207 1.43 -25.35 6.23
C LYS A 207 0.50 -26.29 5.44
N LEU A 208 0.36 -27.56 5.82
CA LEU A 208 -0.56 -28.51 5.18
C LEU A 208 -2.03 -28.17 5.46
N ASP A 209 -2.33 -27.39 6.49
CA ASP A 209 -3.67 -26.85 6.68
C ASP A 209 -3.88 -25.61 5.80
N GLU A 210 -4.61 -25.75 4.69
CA GLU A 210 -4.88 -24.66 3.73
C GLU A 210 -5.52 -23.41 4.36
N ARG A 211 -6.20 -23.57 5.51
CA ARG A 211 -6.84 -22.44 6.23
C ARG A 211 -5.84 -21.43 6.76
N VAL A 212 -4.60 -21.84 7.01
CA VAL A 212 -3.54 -20.93 7.50
C VAL A 212 -2.91 -20.09 6.40
N GLY A 213 -3.06 -20.50 5.14
CA GLY A 213 -2.48 -19.86 3.96
C GLY A 213 -0.95 -20.01 3.87
N HIS A 214 -0.39 -19.85 2.69
CA HIS A 214 1.01 -20.23 2.40
C HIS A 214 2.03 -19.11 2.59
N SER A 215 1.61 -17.85 2.71
CA SER A 215 2.53 -16.71 2.82
C SER A 215 2.78 -16.29 4.28
N HIS A 216 3.94 -15.68 4.53
CA HIS A 216 4.30 -15.08 5.83
C HIS A 216 4.40 -16.09 6.99
N ASN A 217 4.77 -17.32 6.69
CA ASN A 217 4.96 -18.40 7.68
C ASN A 217 6.43 -18.62 8.02
N ASP A 218 7.36 -18.21 7.16
CA ASP A 218 8.77 -18.57 7.28
C ASP A 218 9.47 -17.74 8.37
N VAL A 219 10.24 -18.43 9.22
CA VAL A 219 11.08 -17.83 10.27
C VAL A 219 12.44 -18.52 10.23
N PRO A 220 13.55 -17.78 9.94
CA PRO A 220 13.58 -16.36 9.64
C PRO A 220 12.84 -16.00 8.33
N GLY A 221 12.50 -14.73 8.18
CA GLY A 221 11.84 -14.21 6.98
C GLY A 221 12.72 -14.26 5.73
N HIS A 222 12.17 -13.82 4.59
CA HIS A 222 12.86 -13.81 3.29
C HIS A 222 14.14 -12.96 3.24
N ASP A 223 14.36 -12.09 4.21
CA ASP A 223 15.55 -11.25 4.40
C ASP A 223 16.56 -11.89 5.38
N GLY A 224 16.30 -13.10 5.83
CA GLY A 224 17.13 -13.85 6.78
C GLY A 224 17.02 -13.36 8.22
N LYS A 225 16.01 -12.55 8.56
CA LYS A 225 15.84 -11.94 9.87
C LYS A 225 14.54 -12.39 10.53
N LEU A 226 14.50 -12.24 11.85
CA LEU A 226 13.29 -12.44 12.64
C LEU A 226 12.34 -11.24 12.50
N GLY A 227 11.07 -11.45 12.76
CA GLY A 227 10.04 -10.41 12.70
C GLY A 227 9.80 -9.86 11.29
N PHE A 228 9.14 -8.72 11.25
CA PHE A 228 8.88 -7.98 10.01
C PHE A 228 9.55 -6.60 10.02
N GLY A 229 10.08 -6.21 8.87
CA GLY A 229 10.77 -4.94 8.63
C GLY A 229 10.31 -4.28 7.34
N GLY A 230 11.20 -3.50 6.74
CA GLY A 230 10.92 -2.76 5.51
C GLY A 230 9.97 -1.58 5.70
N SER A 231 9.43 -1.04 4.60
CA SER A 231 8.68 0.22 4.64
C SER A 231 7.18 0.07 4.90
N CYS A 232 6.60 -1.13 4.77
CA CYS A 232 5.14 -1.29 4.77
C CYS A 232 4.57 -1.71 6.14
N PHE A 233 4.92 -2.91 6.62
CA PHE A 233 4.30 -3.45 7.83
C PHE A 233 4.56 -2.61 9.08
N PRO A 234 5.80 -2.19 9.40
CA PRO A 234 6.04 -1.36 10.58
C PRO A 234 5.23 -0.06 10.55
N LYS A 235 5.20 0.60 9.40
CA LYS A 235 4.46 1.83 9.19
C LYS A 235 2.95 1.63 9.35
N ASP A 236 2.39 0.59 8.71
CA ASP A 236 0.94 0.37 8.70
C ASP A 236 0.44 -0.11 10.07
N VAL A 237 1.20 -0.95 10.79
CA VAL A 237 0.91 -1.36 12.17
C VAL A 237 0.90 -0.16 13.09
N SER A 238 1.97 0.66 13.10
CA SER A 238 2.04 1.87 13.93
C SER A 238 0.89 2.82 13.65
N ALA A 239 0.56 3.01 12.35
CA ALA A 239 -0.50 3.92 11.94
C ALA A 239 -1.88 3.44 12.38
N LEU A 240 -2.16 2.14 12.31
CA LEU A 240 -3.44 1.60 12.75
C LEU A 240 -3.57 1.63 14.28
N LEU A 241 -2.50 1.35 15.02
CA LEU A 241 -2.46 1.46 16.47
C LEU A 241 -2.72 2.91 16.90
N TYR A 242 -2.01 3.88 16.32
CA TYR A 242 -2.23 5.30 16.61
C TYR A 242 -3.67 5.73 16.29
N PHE A 243 -4.19 5.33 15.14
CA PHE A 243 -5.56 5.66 14.72
C PHE A 243 -6.60 5.06 15.67
N SER A 244 -6.45 3.79 16.04
CA SER A 244 -7.39 3.11 16.94
C SER A 244 -7.45 3.76 18.32
N GLU A 245 -6.31 4.19 18.85
CA GLU A 245 -6.26 4.96 20.10
C GLU A 245 -7.06 6.27 20.01
N LYS A 246 -6.92 7.00 18.88
CA LYS A 246 -7.65 8.25 18.64
C LYS A 246 -9.16 8.09 18.58
N ILE A 247 -9.65 6.92 18.16
CA ILE A 247 -11.08 6.61 18.13
C ILE A 247 -11.56 5.77 19.34
N GLY A 248 -10.68 5.58 20.34
CA GLY A 248 -11.02 4.92 21.60
C GLY A 248 -11.13 3.39 21.51
N ILE A 249 -10.47 2.75 20.54
CA ILE A 249 -10.48 1.28 20.36
C ILE A 249 -9.10 0.72 20.69
N ASN A 250 -9.03 -0.24 21.62
CA ASN A 250 -7.80 -0.94 21.95
C ASN A 250 -7.62 -2.17 21.05
N LEU A 251 -6.54 -2.22 20.29
CA LEU A 251 -6.18 -3.34 19.41
C LEU A 251 -5.17 -4.27 20.11
N ASN A 252 -5.61 -5.01 21.13
CA ASN A 252 -4.74 -5.84 21.99
C ASN A 252 -3.91 -6.85 21.17
N THR A 253 -4.54 -7.55 20.22
CA THR A 253 -3.84 -8.53 19.36
C THR A 253 -2.75 -7.88 18.52
N LEU A 254 -3.06 -6.75 17.87
CA LEU A 254 -2.09 -6.03 17.04
C LEU A 254 -0.97 -5.40 17.86
N SER A 255 -1.30 -4.89 19.06
CA SER A 255 -0.31 -4.35 20.01
C SER A 255 0.64 -5.45 20.49
N GLY A 256 0.12 -6.65 20.82
CA GLY A 256 0.95 -7.81 21.15
C GLY A 256 1.90 -8.17 20.01
N ALA A 257 1.39 -8.30 18.79
CA ALA A 257 2.19 -8.58 17.61
C ALA A 257 3.29 -7.51 17.36
N TRP A 258 2.96 -6.23 17.59
CA TRP A 258 3.94 -5.16 17.48
C TRP A 258 5.05 -5.26 18.53
N ASN A 259 4.69 -5.56 19.80
CA ASN A 259 5.67 -5.74 20.87
C ASN A 259 6.61 -6.91 20.57
N THR A 260 6.07 -8.06 20.15
CA THR A 260 6.87 -9.20 19.71
C THR A 260 7.84 -8.80 18.60
N ASN A 261 7.36 -8.04 17.59
CA ASN A 261 8.24 -7.58 16.53
C ASN A 261 9.38 -6.68 17.01
N LEU A 262 9.11 -5.78 17.98
CA LEU A 262 10.15 -4.92 18.56
C LEU A 262 11.20 -5.70 19.34
N GLU A 263 10.81 -6.83 19.96
CA GLU A 263 11.72 -7.71 20.69
C GLU A 263 12.60 -8.53 19.75
N VAL A 264 12.00 -9.21 18.76
CA VAL A 264 12.74 -10.12 17.87
C VAL A 264 13.53 -9.41 16.77
N ARG A 265 13.16 -8.15 16.43
CA ARG A 265 13.81 -7.32 15.38
C ARG A 265 14.33 -6.02 15.98
N SER A 266 15.30 -6.13 16.89
CA SER A 266 15.85 -5.01 17.65
C SER A 266 16.54 -3.93 16.81
N GLU A 267 17.06 -4.27 15.62
CA GLU A 267 17.71 -3.33 14.71
C GLU A 267 16.78 -2.31 14.05
N LYS A 268 15.46 -2.51 14.11
CA LYS A 268 14.42 -1.58 13.60
C LYS A 268 14.78 -0.96 12.25
N ASP A 269 15.10 -1.81 11.27
CA ASP A 269 15.63 -1.39 9.95
C ASP A 269 14.76 -0.37 9.22
N TRP A 270 13.45 -0.33 9.50
CA TRP A 270 12.53 0.67 8.94
C TRP A 270 12.85 2.11 9.38
N GLU A 271 13.52 2.31 10.52
CA GLU A 271 13.92 3.65 10.97
C GLU A 271 15.02 4.27 10.07
N LYS A 272 15.73 3.44 9.30
CA LYS A 272 16.70 3.87 8.29
C LYS A 272 16.07 4.26 6.96
N LEU A 273 14.78 3.96 6.76
CA LEU A 273 14.05 4.21 5.51
C LEU A 273 13.34 5.57 5.55
N VAL A 274 14.14 6.64 5.75
CA VAL A 274 13.68 8.02 5.81
C VAL A 274 12.98 8.43 4.51
N GLY A 275 11.85 9.14 4.61
CA GLY A 275 11.02 9.55 3.47
C GLY A 275 10.12 8.45 2.90
N ARG A 276 10.29 7.19 3.33
CA ARG A 276 9.50 6.04 2.90
C ARG A 276 8.72 5.41 4.06
N ALA A 277 9.40 4.95 5.10
CA ALA A 277 8.80 4.36 6.29
C ALA A 277 8.57 5.41 7.38
N ILE A 278 9.53 6.29 7.59
CA ILE A 278 9.48 7.38 8.58
C ILE A 278 9.76 8.73 7.94
N VAL A 279 9.26 9.79 8.57
CA VAL A 279 9.58 11.18 8.19
C VAL A 279 11.05 11.50 8.53
N GLU A 280 11.65 12.43 7.76
CA GLU A 280 12.91 13.03 8.12
C GLU A 280 12.76 13.80 9.44
N SER A 281 13.66 13.55 10.42
CA SER A 281 13.68 14.33 11.65
C SER A 281 14.07 15.77 11.29
N LYS A 282 13.15 16.70 11.49
CA LYS A 282 13.53 18.10 11.64
C LYS A 282 14.00 18.23 13.09
N ASP A 283 15.32 18.20 13.28
CA ASP A 283 15.92 18.63 14.54
C ASP A 283 15.61 20.09 14.79
#